data_083a8f2206e97f1a286e9b27b72ec9bf
#
_entry.id   083a8f2206e97f1a286e9b27b72ec9bf
#
_cell.length_a   1.000
_cell.length_b   1.000
_cell.length_c   1.000
_cell.angle_alpha   90.00
_cell.angle_beta   90.00
_cell.angle_gamma   90.00
#
_symmetry.space_group_name_H-M   'P 1'
#
loop_
_entity.id
_entity.type
_entity.pdbx_description
1 polymer ?
#
loop_
_entity_poly.entity_id
_entity_poly.type
_entity_poly.pdbx_seq_one_letter_code
_entity_poly.pdbx_strand_id
1 'polypeptide(L)'
;KTDVPIHVQELEAQWIMRTTGVSAHHLHQHQPGDTVKVGDIEICLVHTPGHTPGSQCFLVDNRLIAGDTLFLEGCGRTDLPGSNPDQMYDSLQTLSALPDQTVVYPGHRYSDPSSRALAEVRQTNYVFKPKTKTDWLQWFS
;
A
#
# COMPACT_ATOMS: atom_id res chain seq x y z
N LYS A 1 18.09 19.39 13.57
CA LYS A 1 16.65 19.03 13.58
C LYS A 1 16.02 19.81 12.45
N THR A 2 15.56 19.14 11.40
CA THR A 2 14.80 19.75 10.30
C THR A 2 13.34 19.75 10.70
N ASP A 3 12.68 20.90 10.58
CA ASP A 3 11.25 21.07 10.81
C ASP A 3 10.48 20.65 9.53
N VAL A 4 10.61 19.37 9.17
CA VAL A 4 10.01 18.82 7.95
C VAL A 4 8.72 18.13 8.33
N PRO A 5 7.60 18.38 7.61
CA PRO A 5 6.34 17.67 7.86
C PRO A 5 6.47 16.18 7.56
N ILE A 6 5.84 15.36 8.39
CA ILE A 6 5.75 13.91 8.21
C ILE A 6 4.33 13.61 7.75
N HIS A 7 4.17 13.20 6.51
CA HIS A 7 2.88 12.84 5.94
C HIS A 7 2.51 11.41 6.35
N VAL A 8 1.34 11.23 6.97
CA VAL A 8 0.89 9.95 7.49
C VAL A 8 -0.60 9.73 7.16
N GLN A 9 -0.99 8.48 7.02
CA GLN A 9 -2.41 8.13 7.00
C GLN A 9 -2.98 8.30 8.42
N GLU A 10 -4.18 8.88 8.55
CA GLU A 10 -4.74 9.26 9.85
C GLU A 10 -4.81 8.11 10.87
N LEU A 11 -5.12 6.88 10.41
CA LEU A 11 -5.23 5.69 11.26
C LEU A 11 -3.89 5.22 11.83
N GLU A 12 -2.76 5.62 11.22
CA GLU A 12 -1.40 5.28 11.70
C GLU A 12 -0.82 6.33 12.65
N ALA A 13 -1.40 7.54 12.68
CA ALA A 13 -0.81 8.68 13.40
C ALA A 13 -0.52 8.38 14.87
N GLN A 14 -1.46 7.76 15.59
CA GLN A 14 -1.28 7.44 17.01
C GLN A 14 -0.21 6.37 17.24
N TRP A 15 -0.16 5.37 16.37
CA TRP A 15 0.82 4.29 16.47
C TRP A 15 2.23 4.84 16.20
N ILE A 16 2.39 5.67 15.18
CA ILE A 16 3.66 6.35 14.86
C ILE A 16 4.14 7.20 16.04
N MET A 17 3.28 8.02 16.63
CA MET A 17 3.65 8.81 17.81
C MET A 17 4.12 7.95 18.98
N ARG A 18 3.46 6.84 19.25
CA ARG A 18 3.81 5.91 20.34
C ARG A 18 5.15 5.20 20.11
N THR A 19 5.42 4.79 18.87
CA THR A 19 6.61 3.98 18.56
C THR A 19 7.86 4.82 18.31
N THR A 20 7.69 6.02 17.76
CA THR A 20 8.83 6.88 17.38
C THR A 20 9.07 8.05 18.35
N GLY A 21 8.09 8.38 19.18
CA GLY A 21 8.13 9.56 20.04
C GLY A 21 7.96 10.89 19.29
N VAL A 22 7.62 10.86 18.00
CA VAL A 22 7.37 12.08 17.23
C VAL A 22 6.12 12.78 17.73
N SER A 23 6.17 14.11 17.80
CA SER A 23 5.03 14.91 18.28
C SER A 23 3.97 15.10 17.18
N ALA A 24 2.70 15.17 17.59
CA ALA A 24 1.58 15.36 16.70
C ALA A 24 1.70 16.57 15.77
N HIS A 25 2.35 17.65 16.21
CA HIS A 25 2.49 18.86 15.39
C HIS A 25 3.41 18.69 14.16
N HIS A 26 4.22 17.62 14.11
CA HIS A 26 5.01 17.26 12.93
C HIS A 26 4.24 16.41 11.95
N LEU A 27 3.08 15.84 12.35
CA LEU A 27 2.29 14.93 11.54
C LEU A 27 1.26 15.69 10.72
N HIS A 28 1.33 15.51 9.41
CA HIS A 28 0.28 15.90 8.48
C HIS A 28 -0.54 14.65 8.15
N GLN A 29 -1.72 14.56 8.78
CA GLN A 29 -2.60 13.41 8.62
C GLN A 29 -3.39 13.54 7.32
N HIS A 30 -3.47 12.43 6.58
CA HIS A 30 -4.17 12.34 5.30
C HIS A 30 -5.31 11.33 5.35
N GLN A 31 -6.31 11.62 4.53
CA GLN A 31 -7.43 10.73 4.26
C GLN A 31 -7.28 10.03 2.89
N PRO A 32 -8.07 8.97 2.64
CA PRO A 32 -8.07 8.29 1.35
C PRO A 32 -8.31 9.25 0.17
N GLY A 33 -7.43 9.20 -0.83
CA GLY A 33 -7.53 10.02 -2.04
C GLY A 33 -6.90 11.41 -1.96
N ASP A 34 -6.31 11.76 -0.82
CA ASP A 34 -5.51 12.99 -0.72
C ASP A 34 -4.30 12.94 -1.65
N THR A 35 -3.79 14.14 -1.98
CA THR A 35 -2.54 14.29 -2.74
C THR A 35 -1.52 15.12 -1.98
N VAL A 36 -0.24 14.82 -2.21
CA VAL A 36 0.90 15.58 -1.70
C VAL A 36 1.70 16.10 -2.89
N LYS A 37 2.07 17.38 -2.87
CA LYS A 37 2.92 17.96 -3.89
C LYS A 37 4.35 18.13 -3.39
N VAL A 38 5.31 17.71 -4.21
CA VAL A 38 6.74 17.92 -4.00
C VAL A 38 7.29 18.61 -5.25
N GLY A 39 7.44 19.93 -5.18
CA GLY A 39 7.69 20.74 -6.37
C GLY A 39 6.51 20.61 -7.35
N ASP A 40 6.81 20.23 -8.59
CA ASP A 40 5.80 20.03 -9.65
C ASP A 40 5.24 18.59 -9.68
N ILE A 41 5.76 17.71 -8.80
CA ILE A 41 5.34 16.31 -8.73
C ILE A 41 4.12 16.19 -7.80
N GLU A 42 3.06 15.59 -8.30
CA GLU A 42 1.89 15.22 -7.51
C GLU A 42 1.92 13.73 -7.15
N ILE A 43 1.77 13.43 -5.87
CA ILE A 43 1.75 12.09 -5.31
C ILE A 43 0.32 11.82 -4.81
N CYS A 44 -0.38 10.88 -5.44
CA CYS A 44 -1.70 10.45 -4.98
C CYS A 44 -1.56 9.39 -3.88
N LEU A 45 -2.24 9.60 -2.76
CA LEU A 45 -2.26 8.70 -1.62
C LEU A 45 -3.42 7.72 -1.75
N VAL A 46 -3.11 6.48 -2.09
CA VAL A 46 -4.09 5.40 -2.25
C VAL A 46 -4.16 4.60 -0.95
N HIS A 47 -5.23 4.77 -0.18
CA HIS A 47 -5.44 3.99 1.04
C HIS A 47 -5.68 2.52 0.69
N THR A 48 -4.85 1.64 1.24
CA THR A 48 -4.85 0.20 0.96
C THR A 48 -4.76 -0.60 2.27
N PRO A 49 -5.80 -0.54 3.12
CA PRO A 49 -5.80 -1.23 4.40
C PRO A 49 -5.75 -2.75 4.22
N GLY A 50 -5.23 -3.43 5.23
CA GLY A 50 -5.17 -4.89 5.26
C GLY A 50 -3.92 -5.42 5.92
N HIS A 51 -2.74 -4.95 5.54
CA HIS A 51 -1.49 -5.22 6.28
C HIS A 51 -1.47 -4.44 7.60
N THR A 52 -1.79 -3.15 7.54
CA THR A 52 -2.18 -2.34 8.70
C THR A 52 -3.45 -1.55 8.36
N PRO A 53 -4.17 -1.00 9.38
CA PRO A 53 -5.37 -0.21 9.13
C PRO A 53 -5.12 1.04 8.27
N GLY A 54 -3.96 1.66 8.40
CA GLY A 54 -3.58 2.87 7.68
C GLY A 54 -2.57 2.63 6.56
N SER A 55 -2.36 1.38 6.11
CA SER A 55 -1.52 1.10 4.95
C SER A 55 -1.97 1.91 3.74
N GLN A 56 -0.99 2.46 3.01
CA GLN A 56 -1.26 3.20 1.78
C GLN A 56 -0.16 3.00 0.75
N CYS A 57 -0.57 3.07 -0.51
CA CYS A 57 0.33 3.12 -1.65
C CYS A 57 0.45 4.55 -2.17
N PHE A 58 1.52 4.83 -2.87
CA PHE A 58 1.75 6.14 -3.48
C PHE A 58 1.78 5.99 -5.00
N LEU A 59 0.88 6.71 -5.69
CA LEU A 59 0.84 6.72 -7.14
C LEU A 59 1.43 8.02 -7.65
N VAL A 60 2.50 7.91 -8.45
CA VAL A 60 3.23 9.03 -9.06
C VAL A 60 3.38 8.73 -10.54
N ASP A 61 2.76 9.51 -11.40
CA ASP A 61 2.63 9.19 -12.82
C ASP A 61 2.10 7.76 -13.02
N ASN A 62 2.88 6.92 -13.71
CA ASN A 62 2.56 5.50 -13.90
C ASN A 62 3.35 4.58 -12.95
N ARG A 63 3.76 5.05 -11.77
CA ARG A 63 4.53 4.29 -10.79
C ARG A 63 3.75 4.14 -9.50
N LEU A 64 3.58 2.90 -9.06
CA LEU A 64 2.95 2.54 -7.79
C LEU A 64 4.01 2.10 -6.79
N ILE A 65 4.28 2.93 -5.79
CA ILE A 65 5.07 2.54 -4.62
C ILE A 65 4.11 1.84 -3.66
N ALA A 66 4.17 0.51 -3.64
CA ALA A 66 3.12 -0.32 -3.07
C ALA A 66 3.31 -0.68 -1.60
N GLY A 67 4.47 -0.34 -0.99
CA GLY A 67 4.78 -0.71 0.38
C GLY A 67 4.56 -2.20 0.62
N ASP A 68 3.95 -2.54 1.75
CA ASP A 68 3.62 -3.91 2.13
C ASP A 68 2.17 -4.29 1.77
N THR A 69 1.57 -3.62 0.78
CA THR A 69 0.27 -4.03 0.24
C THR A 69 0.44 -5.05 -0.89
N LEU A 70 1.19 -4.71 -1.94
CA LEU A 70 1.36 -5.56 -3.12
C LEU A 70 2.84 -5.78 -3.42
N PHE A 71 3.27 -7.05 -3.41
CA PHE A 71 4.56 -7.49 -3.91
C PHE A 71 4.44 -7.97 -5.36
N LEU A 72 5.56 -8.26 -6.02
CA LEU A 72 5.53 -8.81 -7.37
C LEU A 72 4.99 -10.25 -7.40
N GLU A 73 5.19 -11.00 -6.30
CA GLU A 73 4.81 -12.41 -6.15
C GLU A 73 4.14 -12.67 -4.79
N GLY A 74 3.20 -11.81 -4.38
CA GLY A 74 2.49 -11.92 -3.12
C GLY A 74 1.90 -10.60 -2.67
N CYS A 75 1.49 -10.55 -1.41
CA CYS A 75 1.03 -9.35 -0.71
C CYS A 75 1.57 -9.32 0.72
N GLY A 76 1.33 -8.23 1.44
CA GLY A 76 1.65 -8.13 2.86
C GLY A 76 0.89 -9.14 3.72
N ARG A 77 1.46 -9.48 4.85
CA ARG A 77 0.84 -10.40 5.83
C ARG A 77 -0.46 -9.82 6.37
N THR A 78 -1.41 -10.71 6.61
CA THR A 78 -2.74 -10.41 7.14
C THR A 78 -3.03 -11.10 8.48
N ASP A 79 -2.00 -11.70 9.08
CA ASP A 79 -2.04 -12.44 10.35
C ASP A 79 -1.38 -11.68 11.52
N LEU A 80 -1.05 -10.40 11.33
CA LEU A 80 -0.47 -9.54 12.36
C LEU A 80 -1.56 -8.81 13.17
N PRO A 81 -1.27 -8.38 14.41
CA PRO A 81 -2.20 -7.54 15.16
C PRO A 81 -2.59 -6.27 14.39
N GLY A 82 -3.89 -6.08 14.16
CA GLY A 82 -4.43 -4.97 13.38
C GLY A 82 -4.54 -5.23 11.87
N SER A 83 -4.00 -6.34 11.37
CA SER A 83 -4.20 -6.77 9.98
C SER A 83 -5.63 -7.24 9.73
N ASN A 84 -6.06 -7.17 8.47
CA ASN A 84 -7.39 -7.61 8.07
C ASN A 84 -7.36 -8.17 6.65
N PRO A 85 -7.58 -9.49 6.47
CA PRO A 85 -7.54 -10.13 5.15
C PRO A 85 -8.68 -9.68 4.22
N ASP A 86 -9.86 -9.36 4.75
CA ASP A 86 -10.97 -8.81 3.95
C ASP A 86 -10.60 -7.48 3.30
N GLN A 87 -9.99 -6.58 4.10
CA GLN A 87 -9.52 -5.29 3.60
C GLN A 87 -8.36 -5.44 2.62
N MET A 88 -7.44 -6.38 2.87
CA MET A 88 -6.35 -6.66 1.94
C MET A 88 -6.87 -7.07 0.57
N TYR A 89 -7.87 -7.96 0.53
CA TYR A 89 -8.51 -8.35 -0.73
C TYR A 89 -9.05 -7.13 -1.47
N ASP A 90 -9.83 -6.29 -0.80
CA ASP A 90 -10.45 -5.10 -1.41
C ASP A 90 -9.38 -4.10 -1.89
N SER A 91 -8.31 -3.95 -1.14
CA SER A 91 -7.14 -3.13 -1.52
C SER A 91 -6.45 -3.66 -2.78
N LEU A 92 -6.23 -4.98 -2.85
CA LEU A 92 -5.65 -5.61 -4.03
C LEU A 92 -6.54 -5.46 -5.27
N GLN A 93 -7.88 -5.54 -5.12
CA GLN A 93 -8.82 -5.28 -6.23
C GLN A 93 -8.73 -3.82 -6.70
N THR A 94 -8.65 -2.87 -5.77
CA THR A 94 -8.46 -1.45 -6.09
C THR A 94 -7.18 -1.23 -6.89
N LEU A 95 -6.06 -1.80 -6.45
CA LEU A 95 -4.79 -1.69 -7.17
C LEU A 95 -4.83 -2.41 -8.52
N SER A 96 -5.51 -3.54 -8.62
CA SER A 96 -5.62 -4.29 -9.88
C SER A 96 -6.40 -3.55 -10.96
N ALA A 97 -7.21 -2.56 -10.60
CA ALA A 97 -7.95 -1.73 -11.55
C ALA A 97 -7.11 -0.58 -12.17
N LEU A 98 -5.89 -0.37 -11.70
CA LEU A 98 -4.96 0.62 -12.28
C LEU A 98 -4.55 0.21 -13.70
N PRO A 99 -4.08 1.15 -14.53
CA PRO A 99 -3.65 0.87 -15.90
C PRO A 99 -2.57 -0.20 -16.00
N ASP A 100 -2.61 -1.01 -17.05
CA ASP A 100 -1.70 -2.13 -17.32
C ASP A 100 -0.22 -1.77 -17.27
N GLN A 101 0.12 -0.56 -17.77
CA GLN A 101 1.48 -0.04 -17.81
C GLN A 101 1.99 0.52 -16.47
N THR A 102 1.16 0.55 -15.41
CA THR A 102 1.59 0.99 -14.09
C THR A 102 2.72 0.09 -13.59
N VAL A 103 3.85 0.68 -13.23
CA VAL A 103 5.01 -0.08 -12.72
C VAL A 103 4.92 -0.19 -11.20
N VAL A 104 4.89 -1.42 -10.70
CA VAL A 104 4.81 -1.73 -9.26
C VAL A 104 6.20 -1.77 -8.65
N TYR A 105 6.38 -1.00 -7.58
CA TYR A 105 7.57 -0.96 -6.72
C TYR A 105 7.17 -1.41 -5.31
N PRO A 106 7.43 -2.65 -4.91
CA PRO A 106 7.08 -3.16 -3.58
C PRO A 106 7.99 -2.60 -2.48
N GLY A 107 7.53 -2.67 -1.23
CA GLY A 107 8.31 -2.27 -0.05
C GLY A 107 9.50 -3.19 0.24
N HIS A 108 9.43 -4.45 -0.18
CA HIS A 108 10.49 -5.46 -0.01
C HIS A 108 10.84 -6.14 -1.32
N ARG A 109 12.14 -6.41 -1.51
CA ARG A 109 12.64 -7.16 -2.67
C ARG A 109 12.65 -8.67 -2.36
N TYR A 110 11.52 -9.31 -2.62
CA TYR A 110 11.38 -10.77 -2.47
C TYR A 110 11.54 -11.55 -3.79
N SER A 111 11.68 -10.81 -4.91
CA SER A 111 11.82 -11.41 -6.25
C SER A 111 12.77 -10.59 -7.13
N ASP A 112 13.21 -11.15 -8.24
CA ASP A 112 13.87 -10.47 -9.35
C ASP A 112 12.91 -10.38 -10.55
N PRO A 113 12.81 -9.22 -11.22
CA PRO A 113 13.41 -7.91 -10.93
C PRO A 113 12.78 -7.20 -9.72
N SER A 114 13.30 -6.00 -9.37
CA SER A 114 12.80 -5.20 -8.23
C SER A 114 11.50 -4.43 -8.53
N SER A 115 11.05 -4.42 -9.78
CA SER A 115 9.79 -3.79 -10.21
C SER A 115 9.27 -4.50 -11.46
N ARG A 116 7.94 -4.40 -11.71
CA ARG A 116 7.29 -5.08 -12.82
C ARG A 116 6.01 -4.32 -13.22
N ALA A 117 5.62 -4.39 -14.50
CA ALA A 117 4.34 -3.82 -14.94
C ALA A 117 3.17 -4.54 -14.29
N LEU A 118 2.12 -3.81 -13.91
CA LEU A 118 0.95 -4.34 -13.22
C LEU A 118 0.24 -5.44 -14.03
N ALA A 119 0.21 -5.30 -15.35
CA ALA A 119 -0.35 -6.34 -16.22
C ALA A 119 0.33 -7.70 -16.00
N GLU A 120 1.66 -7.72 -15.89
CA GLU A 120 2.43 -8.92 -15.63
C GLU A 120 2.24 -9.42 -14.19
N VAL A 121 2.24 -8.49 -13.21
CA VAL A 121 1.99 -8.83 -11.80
C VAL A 121 0.61 -9.52 -11.66
N ARG A 122 -0.44 -9.00 -12.31
CA ARG A 122 -1.76 -9.64 -12.27
C ARG A 122 -1.75 -11.06 -12.85
N GLN A 123 -0.95 -11.32 -13.87
CA GLN A 123 -0.87 -12.65 -14.51
C GLN A 123 -0.08 -13.65 -13.67
N THR A 124 1.02 -13.23 -13.06
CA THR A 124 1.99 -14.11 -12.41
C THR A 124 1.78 -14.25 -10.91
N ASN A 125 1.31 -13.19 -10.25
CA ASN A 125 1.14 -13.17 -8.80
C ASN A 125 -0.04 -14.06 -8.35
N TYR A 126 0.25 -14.96 -7.41
CA TYR A 126 -0.75 -15.92 -6.91
C TYR A 126 -1.90 -15.26 -6.14
N VAL A 127 -1.73 -14.04 -5.61
CA VAL A 127 -2.80 -13.31 -4.89
C VAL A 127 -3.99 -12.96 -5.79
N PHE A 128 -3.80 -12.93 -7.11
CA PHE A 128 -4.85 -12.68 -8.10
C PHE A 128 -5.44 -13.95 -8.71
N LYS A 129 -5.03 -15.15 -8.25
CA LYS A 129 -5.56 -16.43 -8.76
C LYS A 129 -6.96 -16.77 -8.26
N PRO A 130 -7.32 -16.53 -6.96
CA PRO A 130 -8.67 -16.77 -6.49
C PRO A 130 -9.70 -15.92 -7.25
N LYS A 131 -10.82 -16.53 -7.63
CA LYS A 131 -11.84 -15.86 -8.45
C LYS A 131 -12.86 -15.10 -7.62
N THR A 132 -13.00 -15.45 -6.35
CA THR A 132 -13.93 -14.82 -5.42
C THR A 132 -13.21 -14.40 -4.14
N LYS A 133 -13.80 -13.44 -3.43
CA LYS A 133 -13.32 -13.04 -2.10
C LYS A 133 -13.31 -14.20 -1.11
N THR A 134 -14.33 -15.07 -1.20
CA THR A 134 -14.42 -16.26 -0.34
C THR A 134 -13.26 -17.22 -0.59
N ASP A 135 -12.92 -17.50 -1.86
CA ASP A 135 -11.77 -18.34 -2.19
C ASP A 135 -10.46 -17.71 -1.70
N TRP A 136 -10.34 -16.39 -1.87
CA TRP A 136 -9.15 -15.65 -1.43
C TRP A 136 -8.96 -15.76 0.09
N LEU A 137 -10.02 -15.55 0.87
CA LEU A 137 -9.97 -15.64 2.33
C LEU A 137 -9.60 -17.05 2.82
N GLN A 138 -9.97 -18.11 2.11
CA GLN A 138 -9.53 -19.47 2.45
C GLN A 138 -8.00 -19.67 2.31
N TRP A 139 -7.33 -18.86 1.50
CA TRP A 139 -5.89 -18.97 1.27
C TRP A 139 -5.06 -18.04 2.17
N PHE A 140 -5.66 -16.94 2.65
CA PHE A 140 -4.93 -15.83 3.24
C PHE A 140 -5.44 -15.38 4.63
N SER A 141 -6.42 -16.08 5.21
CA SER A 141 -6.91 -15.83 6.56
C SER A 141 -6.36 -16.80 7.61
#